data_6c60590bc597c91badf6fdfaccbf505d
#
_entry.id   6c60590bc597c91badf6fdfaccbf505d
#
_cell.length_a   1.000
_cell.length_b   1.000
_cell.length_c   1.000
_cell.angle_alpha   90.00
_cell.angle_beta   90.00
_cell.angle_gamma   90.00
#
_symmetry.space_group_name_H-M   'P 1'
#
loop_
_entity.id
_entity.type
_entity.pdbx_description
1 polymer ?
#
loop_
_entity_poly.entity_id
_entity_poly.type
_entity_poly.pdbx_seq_one_letter_code
_entity_poly.pdbx_strand_id
1 'polypeptide(L)'
;MTVPDTYKKKCSSFSAKIILGCLLACFFLLLNGSITCKAETKTYTNKSTGYQVIVEDDANLLTDEEETALGKEMAPITTYGSVAFKSIDYNPYYSTEDYIRSYYRDTFGSTSATVFLVDMDERNIWIHSNGTIYETITKSYANTITDNVYKYASDGDYYTCAFTAFDQIN
;
A
#
# COMPACT_ATOMS: atom_id res chain seq x y z
N MET A 1 82.81 -3.22 -19.50
CA MET A 1 82.12 -4.14 -18.63
C MET A 1 80.63 -3.77 -18.74
N THR A 2 79.90 -4.38 -19.63
CA THR A 2 78.53 -4.06 -20.02
C THR A 2 77.56 -4.90 -19.18
N VAL A 3 76.65 -4.24 -18.48
CA VAL A 3 75.56 -4.85 -17.74
C VAL A 3 74.39 -5.11 -18.70
N PRO A 4 73.75 -6.29 -18.73
CA PRO A 4 72.66 -6.55 -19.67
C PRO A 4 71.33 -6.00 -19.19
N ASP A 5 70.69 -5.40 -20.11
CA ASP A 5 69.35 -4.81 -20.08
C ASP A 5 68.29 -5.92 -20.26
N THR A 6 67.71 -6.46 -19.18
CA THR A 6 66.59 -7.42 -19.26
C THR A 6 65.69 -7.29 -18.05
N TYR A 7 64.95 -6.18 -17.94
CA TYR A 7 63.69 -6.14 -17.15
C TYR A 7 62.74 -5.13 -17.77
N LYS A 8 62.12 -5.48 -18.87
CA LYS A 8 60.99 -4.70 -19.36
C LYS A 8 59.81 -5.63 -19.66
N LYS A 9 58.72 -5.33 -18.91
CA LYS A 9 57.30 -5.50 -19.27
C LYS A 9 56.71 -6.88 -19.38
N LYS A 10 55.99 -7.21 -18.33
CA LYS A 10 54.75 -7.99 -18.46
C LYS A 10 53.78 -7.63 -17.29
N CYS A 11 53.27 -6.41 -17.27
CA CYS A 11 52.28 -6.03 -16.27
C CYS A 11 51.36 -4.92 -16.75
N SER A 12 50.66 -5.08 -17.88
CA SER A 12 49.65 -4.10 -18.26
C SER A 12 48.42 -4.67 -19.01
N SER A 13 48.36 -5.98 -19.27
CA SER A 13 47.22 -6.54 -20.02
C SER A 13 46.21 -7.26 -19.12
N PHE A 14 46.61 -7.68 -17.92
CA PHE A 14 45.73 -8.42 -17.01
C PHE A 14 44.79 -7.52 -16.20
N SER A 15 45.24 -6.34 -15.84
CA SER A 15 44.47 -5.41 -15.00
C SER A 15 43.28 -4.76 -15.73
N ALA A 16 43.45 -4.42 -17.01
CA ALA A 16 42.39 -3.77 -17.80
C ALA A 16 41.18 -4.70 -18.09
N LYS A 17 41.42 -5.99 -18.27
CA LYS A 17 40.34 -6.97 -18.52
C LYS A 17 39.53 -7.26 -17.26
N ILE A 18 40.17 -7.25 -16.09
CA ILE A 18 39.46 -7.44 -14.81
C ILE A 18 38.61 -6.21 -14.47
N ILE A 19 39.13 -5.00 -14.68
CA ILE A 19 38.39 -3.75 -14.43
C ILE A 19 37.17 -3.63 -15.39
N LEU A 20 37.33 -3.99 -16.66
CA LEU A 20 36.25 -3.98 -17.63
C LEU A 20 35.16 -5.05 -17.29
N GLY A 21 35.56 -6.22 -16.80
CA GLY A 21 34.65 -7.27 -16.34
C GLY A 21 33.84 -6.86 -15.10
N CYS A 22 34.49 -6.20 -14.11
CA CYS A 22 33.79 -5.70 -12.92
C CYS A 22 32.83 -4.55 -13.26
N LEU A 23 33.17 -3.65 -14.18
CA LEU A 23 32.29 -2.56 -14.63
C LEU A 23 31.07 -3.10 -15.38
N LEU A 24 31.22 -4.13 -16.23
CA LEU A 24 30.10 -4.76 -16.90
C LEU A 24 29.20 -5.53 -15.92
N ALA A 25 29.74 -6.20 -14.91
CA ALA A 25 28.97 -6.89 -13.89
C ALA A 25 28.18 -5.91 -13.01
N CYS A 26 28.77 -4.79 -12.61
CA CYS A 26 28.08 -3.73 -11.89
C CYS A 26 26.97 -3.07 -12.73
N PHE A 27 27.18 -2.88 -14.03
CA PHE A 27 26.16 -2.32 -14.93
C PHE A 27 25.00 -3.30 -15.13
N PHE A 28 25.25 -4.60 -15.18
CA PHE A 28 24.19 -5.64 -15.25
C PHE A 28 23.39 -5.75 -13.96
N LEU A 29 23.98 -5.50 -12.79
CA LEU A 29 23.27 -5.46 -11.51
C LEU A 29 22.34 -4.23 -11.36
N LEU A 30 22.67 -3.12 -12.03
CA LEU A 30 21.84 -1.91 -12.05
C LEU A 30 20.62 -2.03 -13.01
N LEU A 31 20.64 -2.97 -13.96
CA LEU A 31 19.58 -3.15 -14.95
C LEU A 31 18.48 -4.14 -14.51
N ASN A 32 18.66 -4.88 -13.40
CA ASN A 32 17.69 -5.88 -12.93
C ASN A 32 17.05 -5.53 -11.59
N GLY A 33 17.19 -4.30 -11.12
CA GLY A 33 16.66 -3.87 -9.83
C GLY A 33 15.38 -3.05 -9.96
N SER A 34 14.35 -3.55 -10.66
CA SER A 34 12.99 -3.13 -10.33
C SER A 34 12.61 -3.83 -9.04
N ILE A 35 13.01 -3.26 -7.89
CA ILE A 35 12.42 -3.61 -6.61
C ILE A 35 11.00 -3.03 -6.69
N THR A 36 10.03 -3.83 -7.14
CA THR A 36 8.63 -3.56 -6.84
C THR A 36 8.47 -3.73 -5.35
N CYS A 37 8.58 -2.64 -4.61
CA CYS A 37 8.19 -2.61 -3.21
C CYS A 37 6.66 -2.76 -3.21
N LYS A 38 6.18 -4.00 -3.07
CA LYS A 38 4.77 -4.22 -2.79
C LYS A 38 4.55 -3.76 -1.35
N ALA A 39 3.60 -2.84 -1.16
CA ALA A 39 3.22 -2.40 0.18
C ALA A 39 2.89 -3.62 1.05
N GLU A 40 3.42 -3.66 2.26
CA GLU A 40 3.18 -4.74 3.22
C GLU A 40 1.79 -4.55 3.83
N THR A 41 0.89 -5.51 3.63
CA THR A 41 -0.43 -5.48 4.27
C THR A 41 -0.29 -5.62 5.78
N LYS A 42 -0.71 -4.60 6.53
CA LYS A 42 -0.74 -4.64 8.00
C LYS A 42 -2.08 -5.18 8.48
N THR A 43 -2.04 -6.28 9.22
CA THR A 43 -3.25 -6.92 9.76
C THR A 43 -3.16 -7.08 11.27
N TYR A 44 -4.22 -6.70 11.95
CA TYR A 44 -4.42 -6.93 13.38
C TYR A 44 -5.76 -7.63 13.62
N THR A 45 -5.80 -8.62 14.52
CA THR A 45 -7.03 -9.33 14.90
C THR A 45 -7.39 -9.02 16.35
N ASN A 46 -8.60 -8.53 16.55
CA ASN A 46 -9.18 -8.38 17.88
C ASN A 46 -9.50 -9.75 18.47
N LYS A 47 -8.77 -10.13 19.52
CA LYS A 47 -8.89 -11.46 20.15
C LYS A 47 -10.25 -11.73 20.81
N SER A 48 -10.99 -10.68 21.14
CA SER A 48 -12.29 -10.80 21.81
C SER A 48 -13.43 -11.06 20.83
N THR A 49 -13.35 -10.49 19.63
CA THR A 49 -14.43 -10.56 18.62
C THR A 49 -14.06 -11.41 17.41
N GLY A 50 -12.76 -11.61 17.15
CA GLY A 50 -12.24 -12.23 15.94
C GLY A 50 -12.22 -11.29 14.72
N TYR A 51 -12.76 -10.07 14.82
CA TYR A 51 -12.73 -9.09 13.75
C TYR A 51 -11.32 -8.53 13.52
N GLN A 52 -11.08 -8.04 12.32
CA GLN A 52 -9.76 -7.65 11.86
C GLN A 52 -9.70 -6.17 11.45
N VAL A 53 -8.55 -5.55 11.70
CA VAL A 53 -8.10 -4.35 11.01
C VAL A 53 -7.18 -4.79 9.87
N ILE A 54 -7.39 -4.24 8.68
CA ILE A 54 -6.54 -4.46 7.50
C ILE A 54 -6.17 -3.09 6.95
N VAL A 55 -4.87 -2.80 6.84
CA VAL A 55 -4.34 -1.64 6.10
C VAL A 55 -3.59 -2.19 4.89
N GLU A 56 -4.12 -1.94 3.70
CA GLU A 56 -3.59 -2.42 2.42
C GLU A 56 -3.46 -1.23 1.46
N ASP A 57 -2.27 -0.62 1.45
CA ASP A 57 -1.95 0.58 0.68
C ASP A 57 -1.21 0.24 -0.62
N ASP A 58 -1.91 -0.42 -1.57
CA ASP A 58 -1.29 -0.85 -2.83
C ASP A 58 -0.87 0.32 -3.73
N ALA A 59 -1.49 1.49 -3.58
CA ALA A 59 -1.11 2.71 -4.30
C ALA A 59 0.03 3.50 -3.64
N ASN A 60 0.53 3.01 -2.48
CA ASN A 60 1.62 3.62 -1.72
C ASN A 60 1.38 5.13 -1.44
N LEU A 61 0.20 5.42 -0.92
CA LEU A 61 -0.26 6.77 -0.58
C LEU A 61 0.16 7.22 0.82
N LEU A 62 0.46 6.26 1.70
CA LEU A 62 0.79 6.45 3.11
C LEU A 62 2.24 6.05 3.39
N THR A 63 2.83 6.65 4.40
CA THR A 63 4.09 6.17 4.98
C THR A 63 3.84 5.00 5.94
N ASP A 64 4.86 4.21 6.26
CA ASP A 64 4.79 3.09 7.23
C ASP A 64 4.28 3.54 8.62
N GLU A 65 4.66 4.77 9.04
CA GLU A 65 4.21 5.38 10.28
C GLU A 65 2.72 5.73 10.23
N GLU A 66 2.26 6.29 9.10
CA GLU A 66 0.86 6.64 8.87
C GLU A 66 -0.05 5.41 8.79
N GLU A 67 0.36 4.34 8.09
CA GLU A 67 -0.36 3.07 8.09
C GLU A 67 -0.49 2.48 9.49
N THR A 68 0.60 2.56 10.30
CA THR A 68 0.60 2.08 11.67
C THR A 68 -0.34 2.91 12.55
N ALA A 69 -0.35 4.23 12.37
CA ALA A 69 -1.24 5.14 13.10
C ALA A 69 -2.70 4.92 12.69
N LEU A 70 -2.96 4.76 11.39
CA LEU A 70 -4.29 4.47 10.85
C LEU A 70 -4.85 3.16 11.38
N GLY A 71 -4.02 2.10 11.42
CA GLY A 71 -4.42 0.82 12.00
C GLY A 71 -4.81 0.90 13.48
N LYS A 72 -4.18 1.78 14.25
CA LYS A 72 -4.56 2.05 15.65
C LYS A 72 -5.89 2.77 15.76
N GLU A 73 -6.14 3.76 14.89
CA GLU A 73 -7.41 4.48 14.82
C GLU A 73 -8.57 3.55 14.46
N MET A 74 -8.34 2.63 13.55
CA MET A 74 -9.34 1.65 13.12
C MET A 74 -9.65 0.56 14.18
N ALA A 75 -8.74 0.31 15.13
CA ALA A 75 -8.84 -0.80 16.06
C ALA A 75 -10.13 -0.84 16.90
N PRO A 76 -10.69 0.26 17.44
CA PRO A 76 -11.94 0.25 18.20
C PRO A 76 -13.13 -0.24 17.40
N ILE A 77 -13.18 0.01 16.07
CA ILE A 77 -14.25 -0.42 15.17
C ILE A 77 -14.41 -1.95 15.19
N THR A 78 -13.33 -2.71 15.50
CA THR A 78 -13.36 -4.16 15.58
C THR A 78 -14.20 -4.72 16.74
N THR A 79 -14.83 -3.85 17.54
CA THR A 79 -15.88 -4.25 18.48
C THR A 79 -17.17 -4.64 17.74
N TYR A 80 -17.42 -4.05 16.56
CA TYR A 80 -18.68 -4.16 15.82
C TYR A 80 -18.55 -4.92 14.48
N GLY A 81 -17.36 -4.92 13.89
CA GLY A 81 -17.09 -5.55 12.61
C GLY A 81 -15.60 -5.46 12.23
N SER A 82 -15.19 -6.17 11.20
CA SER A 82 -13.90 -5.98 10.60
C SER A 82 -13.84 -4.64 9.88
N VAL A 83 -12.63 -4.10 9.72
CA VAL A 83 -12.44 -2.79 9.09
C VAL A 83 -11.20 -2.82 8.20
N ALA A 84 -11.30 -2.25 7.00
CA ALA A 84 -10.19 -2.15 6.08
C ALA A 84 -10.03 -0.74 5.49
N PHE A 85 -8.78 -0.32 5.38
CA PHE A 85 -8.32 0.70 4.45
C PHE A 85 -7.73 -0.01 3.23
N LYS A 86 -8.13 0.41 2.04
CA LYS A 86 -7.61 -0.06 0.76
C LYS A 86 -7.28 1.13 -0.13
N SER A 87 -6.09 1.17 -0.72
CA SER A 87 -5.79 2.03 -1.84
C SER A 87 -5.44 1.22 -3.09
N ILE A 88 -5.71 1.75 -4.26
CA ILE A 88 -5.35 1.15 -5.55
C ILE A 88 -4.91 2.22 -6.55
N ASP A 89 -3.95 1.88 -7.41
CA ASP A 89 -3.48 2.69 -8.54
C ASP A 89 -4.06 2.25 -9.88
N TYR A 90 -4.64 1.04 -9.94
CA TYR A 90 -5.32 0.49 -11.11
C TYR A 90 -6.61 -0.25 -10.71
N ASN A 91 -7.70 0.07 -11.38
CA ASN A 91 -9.01 -0.57 -11.19
C ASN A 91 -9.35 -1.49 -12.37
N PRO A 92 -9.33 -2.82 -12.22
CA PRO A 92 -9.68 -3.76 -13.28
C PRO A 92 -11.18 -3.89 -13.51
N TYR A 93 -12.03 -3.24 -12.72
CA TYR A 93 -13.49 -3.28 -12.79
C TYR A 93 -14.04 -2.03 -13.51
N TYR A 94 -15.34 -2.05 -13.78
CA TYR A 94 -16.02 -0.98 -14.48
C TYR A 94 -16.21 0.30 -13.63
N SER A 95 -16.20 0.16 -12.31
CA SER A 95 -16.40 1.27 -11.37
C SER A 95 -15.72 1.01 -10.03
N THR A 96 -15.47 2.08 -9.27
CA THR A 96 -15.01 2.02 -7.86
C THR A 96 -15.96 1.18 -7.00
N GLU A 97 -17.29 1.26 -7.23
CA GLU A 97 -18.29 0.47 -6.51
C GLU A 97 -18.14 -1.02 -6.79
N ASP A 98 -17.90 -1.42 -8.05
CA ASP A 98 -17.73 -2.83 -8.41
C ASP A 98 -16.43 -3.40 -7.79
N TYR A 99 -15.35 -2.58 -7.79
CA TYR A 99 -14.10 -2.96 -7.16
C TYR A 99 -14.29 -3.24 -5.66
N ILE A 100 -14.83 -2.27 -4.91
CA ILE A 100 -14.94 -2.39 -3.44
C ILE A 100 -15.88 -3.53 -3.02
N ARG A 101 -16.93 -3.80 -3.81
CA ARG A 101 -17.83 -4.94 -3.58
C ARG A 101 -17.12 -6.27 -3.81
N SER A 102 -16.27 -6.37 -4.83
CA SER A 102 -15.46 -7.57 -5.08
C SER A 102 -14.44 -7.78 -3.97
N TYR A 103 -13.68 -6.73 -3.64
CA TYR A 103 -12.71 -6.74 -2.54
C TYR A 103 -13.36 -7.17 -1.22
N TYR A 104 -14.51 -6.57 -0.87
CA TYR A 104 -15.26 -6.93 0.33
C TYR A 104 -15.61 -8.41 0.37
N ARG A 105 -16.21 -8.91 -0.72
CA ARG A 105 -16.64 -10.33 -0.82
C ARG A 105 -15.45 -11.27 -0.69
N ASP A 106 -14.34 -10.95 -1.33
CA ASP A 106 -13.16 -11.82 -1.39
C ASP A 106 -12.37 -11.81 -0.07
N THR A 107 -12.41 -10.68 0.68
CA THR A 107 -11.71 -10.51 1.95
C THR A 107 -12.55 -10.95 3.15
N PHE A 108 -13.82 -10.57 3.19
CA PHE A 108 -14.69 -10.72 4.37
C PHE A 108 -15.84 -11.71 4.16
N GLY A 109 -16.18 -12.06 2.91
CA GLY A 109 -17.30 -12.93 2.62
C GLY A 109 -18.62 -12.37 3.14
N SER A 110 -19.23 -13.06 4.13
CA SER A 110 -20.45 -12.64 4.82
C SER A 110 -20.19 -12.02 6.21
N THR A 111 -18.93 -11.87 6.60
CA THR A 111 -18.56 -11.28 7.90
C THR A 111 -18.93 -9.79 7.92
N SER A 112 -19.42 -9.31 9.09
CA SER A 112 -19.67 -7.88 9.28
C SER A 112 -18.40 -7.07 9.13
N ALA A 113 -18.37 -6.13 8.18
CA ALA A 113 -17.19 -5.30 7.91
C ALA A 113 -17.53 -3.97 7.26
N THR A 114 -16.58 -3.03 7.33
CA THR A 114 -16.57 -1.78 6.58
C THR A 114 -15.22 -1.61 5.87
N VAL A 115 -15.24 -1.08 4.66
CA VAL A 115 -14.05 -0.81 3.85
C VAL A 115 -14.07 0.65 3.41
N PHE A 116 -12.98 1.36 3.60
CA PHE A 116 -12.72 2.66 2.99
C PHE A 116 -11.69 2.46 1.86
N LEU A 117 -12.09 2.79 0.64
CA LEU A 117 -11.27 2.67 -0.57
C LEU A 117 -10.87 4.05 -1.09
N VAL A 118 -9.58 4.19 -1.44
CA VAL A 118 -9.04 5.26 -2.27
C VAL A 118 -8.66 4.66 -3.63
N ASP A 119 -9.42 5.02 -4.66
CA ASP A 119 -9.23 4.57 -6.03
C ASP A 119 -8.55 5.69 -6.83
N MET A 120 -7.25 5.52 -7.10
CA MET A 120 -6.45 6.52 -7.82
C MET A 120 -6.67 6.49 -9.33
N ASP A 121 -7.15 5.37 -9.87
CA ASP A 121 -7.46 5.23 -11.30
C ASP A 121 -8.71 6.06 -11.66
N GLU A 122 -9.80 5.88 -10.89
CA GLU A 122 -11.05 6.60 -11.06
C GLU A 122 -11.08 7.95 -10.30
N ARG A 123 -10.04 8.27 -9.52
CA ARG A 123 -9.95 9.45 -8.64
C ARG A 123 -11.16 9.59 -7.73
N ASN A 124 -11.48 8.52 -7.04
CA ASN A 124 -12.67 8.40 -6.23
C ASN A 124 -12.34 7.82 -4.85
N ILE A 125 -13.15 8.17 -3.86
CA ILE A 125 -13.14 7.54 -2.54
C ILE A 125 -14.50 6.93 -2.28
N TRP A 126 -14.52 5.76 -1.62
CA TRP A 126 -15.75 5.03 -1.39
C TRP A 126 -15.74 4.29 -0.05
N ILE A 127 -16.90 4.25 0.63
CA ILE A 127 -17.11 3.39 1.79
C ILE A 127 -18.15 2.34 1.45
N HIS A 128 -17.84 1.08 1.74
CA HIS A 128 -18.77 -0.03 1.64
C HIS A 128 -18.83 -0.79 2.96
N SER A 129 -20.04 -0.97 3.48
CA SER A 129 -20.31 -1.72 4.70
C SER A 129 -21.35 -2.78 4.45
N ASN A 130 -21.24 -3.90 5.16
CA ASN A 130 -22.25 -4.97 5.14
C ASN A 130 -22.23 -5.72 6.50
N GLY A 131 -23.28 -6.53 6.75
CA GLY A 131 -23.48 -7.19 8.04
C GLY A 131 -24.04 -6.25 9.09
N THR A 132 -23.83 -6.54 10.37
CA THR A 132 -24.38 -5.74 11.48
C THR A 132 -23.83 -4.32 11.54
N ILE A 133 -22.57 -4.09 11.11
CA ILE A 133 -21.98 -2.76 11.08
C ILE A 133 -22.72 -1.82 10.09
N TYR A 134 -23.41 -2.37 9.09
CA TYR A 134 -24.22 -1.60 8.15
C TYR A 134 -25.43 -0.93 8.81
N GLU A 135 -25.91 -1.43 9.95
CA GLU A 135 -26.98 -0.77 10.70
C GLU A 135 -26.57 0.62 11.20
N THR A 136 -25.28 0.82 11.42
CA THR A 136 -24.69 2.13 11.82
C THR A 136 -24.10 2.84 10.60
N ILE A 137 -23.26 2.17 9.82
CA ILE A 137 -22.61 2.75 8.64
C ILE A 137 -23.48 2.47 7.40
N THR A 138 -24.65 3.09 7.38
CA THR A 138 -25.56 3.01 6.23
C THR A 138 -24.96 3.69 4.99
N LYS A 139 -25.50 3.40 3.80
CA LYS A 139 -25.07 4.08 2.56
C LYS A 139 -25.16 5.60 2.66
N SER A 140 -26.20 6.13 3.31
CA SER A 140 -26.36 7.58 3.51
C SER A 140 -25.27 8.15 4.40
N TYR A 141 -24.94 7.46 5.49
CA TYR A 141 -23.88 7.92 6.40
C TYR A 141 -22.48 7.78 5.76
N ALA A 142 -22.24 6.68 5.05
CA ALA A 142 -21.02 6.50 4.26
C ALA A 142 -20.80 7.66 3.27
N ASN A 143 -21.85 8.08 2.53
CA ASN A 143 -21.77 9.25 1.65
C ASN A 143 -21.46 10.53 2.41
N THR A 144 -22.07 10.75 3.58
CA THR A 144 -21.76 11.92 4.41
C THR A 144 -20.30 11.95 4.85
N ILE A 145 -19.74 10.78 5.24
CA ILE A 145 -18.32 10.68 5.61
C ILE A 145 -17.44 11.00 4.40
N THR A 146 -17.70 10.39 3.23
CA THR A 146 -16.90 10.66 2.02
C THR A 146 -16.96 12.11 1.59
N ASP A 147 -18.14 12.76 1.67
CA ASP A 147 -18.29 14.19 1.39
C ASP A 147 -17.46 15.07 2.35
N ASN A 148 -17.42 14.70 3.64
CA ASN A 148 -16.66 15.43 4.64
C ASN A 148 -15.13 15.36 4.43
N VAL A 149 -14.63 14.23 3.91
CA VAL A 149 -13.19 13.99 3.74
C VAL A 149 -12.69 14.17 2.32
N TYR A 150 -13.56 14.32 1.34
CA TYR A 150 -13.24 14.45 -0.08
C TYR A 150 -12.16 15.50 -0.37
N LYS A 151 -12.22 16.64 0.35
CA LYS A 151 -11.26 17.72 0.14
C LYS A 151 -9.82 17.30 0.46
N TYR A 152 -9.62 16.51 1.51
CA TYR A 152 -8.27 16.00 1.84
C TYR A 152 -7.71 15.11 0.73
N ALA A 153 -8.53 14.18 0.20
CA ALA A 153 -8.13 13.36 -0.93
C ALA A 153 -7.79 14.19 -2.17
N SER A 154 -8.57 15.25 -2.45
CA SER A 154 -8.33 16.16 -3.58
C SER A 154 -7.05 16.98 -3.41
N ASP A 155 -6.68 17.31 -2.19
CA ASP A 155 -5.46 18.03 -1.85
C ASP A 155 -4.21 17.10 -1.79
N GLY A 156 -4.41 15.77 -1.92
CA GLY A 156 -3.36 14.76 -1.83
C GLY A 156 -2.99 14.34 -0.42
N ASP A 157 -3.75 14.78 0.60
CA ASP A 157 -3.56 14.40 2.01
C ASP A 157 -4.40 13.14 2.32
N TYR A 158 -3.92 12.00 1.82
CA TYR A 158 -4.64 10.72 1.93
C TYR A 158 -4.68 10.19 3.36
N TYR A 159 -3.63 10.49 4.15
CA TYR A 159 -3.63 10.10 5.56
C TYR A 159 -4.73 10.81 6.34
N THR A 160 -4.80 12.14 6.27
CA THR A 160 -5.86 12.91 6.95
C THR A 160 -7.25 12.52 6.44
N CYS A 161 -7.37 12.24 5.13
CA CYS A 161 -8.60 11.73 4.52
C CYS A 161 -9.07 10.44 5.20
N ALA A 162 -8.22 9.42 5.24
CA ALA A 162 -8.55 8.11 5.82
C ALA A 162 -8.74 8.18 7.33
N PHE A 163 -7.83 8.86 8.04
CA PHE A 163 -7.91 9.04 9.49
C PHE A 163 -9.23 9.69 9.91
N THR A 164 -9.59 10.82 9.27
CA THR A 164 -10.84 11.52 9.57
C THR A 164 -12.08 10.71 9.20
N ALA A 165 -12.00 9.88 8.15
CA ALA A 165 -13.09 8.97 7.80
C ALA A 165 -13.31 7.93 8.92
N PHE A 166 -12.24 7.31 9.42
CA PHE A 166 -12.36 6.31 10.50
C PHE A 166 -12.69 6.93 11.86
N ASP A 167 -12.23 8.14 12.16
CA ASP A 167 -12.65 8.89 13.35
C ASP A 167 -14.18 9.13 13.39
N GLN A 168 -14.80 9.38 12.22
CA GLN A 168 -16.26 9.50 12.11
C GLN A 168 -17.00 8.14 12.22
N ILE A 169 -16.33 7.02 11.96
CA ILE A 169 -16.88 5.67 12.08
C ILE A 169 -16.81 5.17 13.54
N ASN A 170 -15.82 5.61 14.32
CA ASN A 170 -15.64 5.29 15.73
C ASN A 170 -16.72 5.93 16.61
#